data_c7d9835ef84537868c1ba6f57389a3d5
#
_entry.id   c7d9835ef84537868c1ba6f57389a3d5
#
_cell.length_a   1.000
_cell.length_b   1.000
_cell.length_c   1.000
_cell.angle_alpha   90.00
_cell.angle_beta   90.00
_cell.angle_gamma   90.00
#
_symmetry.space_group_name_H-M   'P 1'
#
loop_
_entity.id
_entity.type
_entity.pdbx_description
1 polymer ?
#
loop_
_entity_poly.entity_id
_entity_poly.type
_entity_poly.pdbx_seq_one_letter_code
_entity_poly.pdbx_strand_id
1 'polypeptide(L)'
;MNKNDFFDSFIKEDLYSMLVPKQFENICKEYLIKENIAGKLDTPFYKIGTYYYDDPKNKTNGEFDVVTLDSKGYIFYECKYKDKAINNQTIFKEIQQVNSTGLNCYKYGLFSKSGFIEKSDDNIIQYTLEDLYR
;
A
#
# COMPACT_ATOMS: atom_id res chain seq x y z
N MET A 1 -23.14 -21.88 -6.02
CA MET A 1 -22.08 -21.06 -5.39
C MET A 1 -21.52 -21.80 -4.19
N ASN A 2 -20.22 -21.95 -4.14
CA ASN A 2 -19.63 -22.59 -2.99
C ASN A 2 -19.50 -21.58 -1.84
N LYS A 3 -19.09 -22.08 -0.67
CA LYS A 3 -19.01 -21.27 0.55
C LYS A 3 -18.03 -20.10 0.44
N ASN A 4 -16.94 -20.29 -0.30
CA ASN A 4 -15.93 -19.23 -0.49
C ASN A 4 -16.47 -18.12 -1.41
N ASP A 5 -17.23 -18.49 -2.46
CA ASP A 5 -17.80 -17.51 -3.37
C ASP A 5 -18.83 -16.62 -2.68
N PHE A 6 -19.65 -17.21 -1.81
CA PHE A 6 -20.60 -16.44 -1.01
C PHE A 6 -19.89 -15.43 -0.13
N PHE A 7 -18.84 -15.88 0.57
CA PHE A 7 -18.04 -14.99 1.43
C PHE A 7 -17.45 -13.85 0.62
N ASP A 8 -16.82 -14.17 -0.51
CA ASP A 8 -16.17 -13.17 -1.36
C ASP A 8 -17.15 -12.17 -1.95
N SER A 9 -18.34 -12.63 -2.38
CA SER A 9 -19.30 -11.76 -3.06
C SER A 9 -20.11 -10.87 -2.13
N PHE A 10 -20.36 -11.30 -0.92
CA PHE A 10 -21.26 -10.59 0.00
C PHE A 10 -20.56 -10.06 1.23
N ILE A 11 -19.94 -10.93 2.00
CA ILE A 11 -19.41 -10.55 3.29
C ILE A 11 -18.16 -9.68 3.14
N LYS A 12 -17.38 -9.97 2.12
CA LYS A 12 -16.15 -9.25 1.82
C LYS A 12 -16.40 -7.75 1.56
N GLU A 13 -17.30 -7.44 0.62
CA GLU A 13 -17.59 -6.04 0.30
C GLU A 13 -18.20 -5.30 1.48
N ASP A 14 -19.15 -5.90 2.17
CA ASP A 14 -19.78 -5.29 3.32
C ASP A 14 -18.77 -5.05 4.44
N LEU A 15 -17.91 -6.04 4.70
CA LEU A 15 -16.92 -5.94 5.74
C LEU A 15 -15.94 -4.78 5.46
N TYR A 16 -15.42 -4.69 4.23
CA TYR A 16 -14.46 -3.64 3.89
C TYR A 16 -15.10 -2.26 3.84
N SER A 17 -16.35 -2.15 3.45
CA SER A 17 -17.05 -0.86 3.48
C SER A 17 -17.24 -0.31 4.90
N MET A 18 -17.21 -1.19 5.89
CA MET A 18 -17.34 -0.82 7.31
C MET A 18 -16.02 -0.53 8.00
N LEU A 19 -14.90 -0.84 7.37
CA LEU A 19 -13.59 -0.60 7.97
C LEU A 19 -13.24 0.88 7.95
N VAL A 20 -12.51 1.31 8.98
CA VAL A 20 -11.91 2.65 9.01
C VAL A 20 -10.51 2.59 8.38
N PRO A 21 -9.97 3.74 7.93
CA PRO A 21 -8.67 3.76 7.24
C PRO A 21 -7.53 3.07 7.98
N LYS A 22 -7.49 3.18 9.31
CA LYS A 22 -6.44 2.54 10.10
C LYS A 22 -6.51 1.01 10.04
N GLN A 23 -7.71 0.46 10.02
CA GLN A 23 -7.89 -0.99 9.89
C GLN A 23 -7.45 -1.46 8.51
N PHE A 24 -7.72 -0.67 7.46
CA PHE A 24 -7.25 -0.96 6.11
C PHE A 24 -5.73 -0.97 6.03
N GLU A 25 -5.06 0.00 6.66
CA GLU A 25 -3.59 0.03 6.74
C GLU A 25 -3.04 -1.25 7.38
N ASN A 26 -3.65 -1.69 8.47
CA ASN A 26 -3.22 -2.91 9.16
C ASN A 26 -3.38 -4.15 8.27
N ILE A 27 -4.44 -4.21 7.51
CA ILE A 27 -4.68 -5.31 6.57
C ILE A 27 -3.62 -5.33 5.47
N CYS A 28 -3.27 -4.16 4.93
CA CYS A 28 -2.22 -4.05 3.93
C CYS A 28 -0.87 -4.51 4.48
N LYS A 29 -0.54 -4.11 5.69
CA LYS A 29 0.68 -4.52 6.37
C LYS A 29 0.73 -6.03 6.60
N GLU A 30 -0.36 -6.60 7.09
CA GLU A 30 -0.46 -8.06 7.29
C GLU A 30 -0.33 -8.82 5.98
N TYR A 31 -0.90 -8.30 4.91
CA TYR A 31 -0.77 -8.90 3.57
C TYR A 31 0.70 -8.98 3.16
N LEU A 32 1.45 -7.89 3.31
CA LEU A 32 2.87 -7.86 2.98
C LEU A 32 3.67 -8.85 3.82
N ILE A 33 3.36 -8.95 5.10
CA ILE A 33 4.03 -9.90 5.98
C ILE A 33 3.77 -11.35 5.52
N LYS A 34 2.54 -11.67 5.16
CA LYS A 34 2.19 -13.00 4.65
C LYS A 34 2.89 -13.32 3.35
N GLU A 35 2.92 -12.37 2.42
CA GLU A 35 3.61 -12.54 1.13
C GLU A 35 5.11 -12.72 1.33
N ASN A 36 5.69 -12.01 2.28
CA ASN A 36 7.10 -12.13 2.62
C ASN A 36 7.43 -13.53 3.17
N ILE A 37 6.62 -13.99 4.10
CA ILE A 37 6.80 -15.33 4.70
C ILE A 37 6.64 -16.42 3.64
N ALA A 38 5.71 -16.25 2.72
CA ALA A 38 5.45 -17.23 1.66
C ALA A 38 6.48 -17.19 0.53
N GLY A 39 7.43 -16.24 0.56
CA GLY A 39 8.44 -16.10 -0.47
C GLY A 39 7.90 -15.59 -1.80
N LYS A 40 6.80 -14.86 -1.78
CA LYS A 40 6.15 -14.37 -3.00
C LYS A 40 6.58 -12.96 -3.42
N LEU A 41 7.36 -12.27 -2.59
CA LEU A 41 7.90 -10.96 -2.95
C LEU A 41 9.20 -11.13 -3.73
N ASP A 42 9.45 -10.21 -4.65
CA ASP A 42 10.69 -10.22 -5.46
C ASP A 42 11.93 -10.19 -4.57
N THR A 43 11.89 -9.38 -3.52
CA THR A 43 12.98 -9.29 -2.55
C THR A 43 12.38 -9.37 -1.14
N PRO A 44 12.77 -10.37 -0.33
CA PRO A 44 12.27 -10.45 1.05
C PRO A 44 12.73 -9.26 1.86
N PHE A 45 11.85 -8.69 2.65
CA PHE A 45 12.22 -7.62 3.58
C PHE A 45 12.55 -8.20 4.95
N TYR A 46 13.35 -7.48 5.72
CA TYR A 46 13.69 -7.84 7.10
C TYR A 46 13.15 -6.84 8.12
N LYS A 47 12.60 -5.71 7.67
CA LYS A 47 11.92 -4.74 8.54
C LYS A 47 10.67 -4.21 7.85
N ILE A 48 9.64 -3.95 8.64
CA ILE A 48 8.40 -3.32 8.19
C ILE A 48 7.89 -2.39 9.29
N GLY A 49 7.38 -1.24 8.91
CA GLY A 49 6.87 -0.27 9.86
C GLY A 49 6.22 0.93 9.17
N THR A 50 5.92 1.95 9.98
CA THR A 50 5.41 3.25 9.52
C THR A 50 6.56 4.25 9.58
N TYR A 51 6.66 5.11 8.57
CA TYR A 51 7.66 6.17 8.56
C TYR A 51 7.00 7.51 8.78
N TYR A 52 7.45 8.22 9.80
CA TYR A 52 6.98 9.57 10.13
C TYR A 52 7.99 10.59 9.65
N TYR A 53 7.51 11.65 9.03
CA TYR A 53 8.39 12.72 8.59
C TYR A 53 7.88 14.07 9.08
N ASP A 54 8.83 14.98 9.30
CA ASP A 54 8.56 16.36 9.64
C ASP A 54 9.42 17.23 8.74
N ASP A 55 8.81 18.18 8.05
CA ASP A 55 9.48 19.15 7.21
C ASP A 55 9.16 20.56 7.73
N PRO A 56 9.91 21.04 8.76
CA PRO A 56 9.64 22.35 9.34
C PRO A 56 9.83 23.50 8.34
N LYS A 57 10.69 23.32 7.35
CA LYS A 57 10.97 24.34 6.33
C LYS A 57 9.73 24.63 5.49
N ASN A 58 9.00 23.58 5.11
CA ASN A 58 7.76 23.68 4.35
C ASN A 58 6.52 23.63 5.23
N LYS A 59 6.71 23.58 6.55
CA LYS A 59 5.65 23.49 7.56
C LYS A 59 4.69 22.33 7.29
N THR A 60 5.26 21.20 6.86
CA THR A 60 4.49 19.98 6.61
C THR A 60 5.00 18.85 7.48
N ASN A 61 4.12 17.98 7.87
CA ASN A 61 4.45 16.72 8.50
C ASN A 61 3.50 15.64 7.98
N GLY A 62 3.84 14.40 8.23
CA GLY A 62 2.98 13.32 7.81
C GLY A 62 3.61 11.97 8.09
N GLU A 63 2.97 10.95 7.53
CA GLU A 63 3.48 9.60 7.63
C GLU A 63 3.30 8.87 6.31
N PHE A 64 4.17 7.91 6.08
CA PHE A 64 3.97 6.89 5.06
C PHE A 64 3.48 5.63 5.76
N ASP A 65 2.34 5.11 5.31
CA ASP A 65 1.58 4.11 6.05
C ASP A 65 2.36 2.84 6.30
N VAL A 66 3.05 2.34 5.29
CA VAL A 66 3.84 1.13 5.40
C VAL A 66 5.15 1.31 4.65
N VAL A 67 6.26 0.99 5.30
CA VAL A 67 7.59 1.04 4.69
C VAL A 67 8.29 -0.29 5.00
N THR A 68 8.88 -0.91 3.98
CA THR A 68 9.68 -2.12 4.15
C THR A 68 11.13 -1.82 3.81
N LEU A 69 12.04 -2.53 4.47
CA LEU A 69 13.47 -2.43 4.21
C LEU A 69 14.00 -3.81 3.85
N ASP A 70 14.68 -3.89 2.72
CA ASP A 70 15.30 -5.10 2.23
C ASP A 70 16.73 -4.83 1.75
N SER A 71 17.38 -5.83 1.15
CA SER A 71 18.77 -5.71 0.72
C SER A 71 19.01 -4.65 -0.36
N LYS A 72 17.98 -4.25 -1.09
CA LYS A 72 18.07 -3.24 -2.16
C LYS A 72 17.75 -1.84 -1.67
N GLY A 73 17.07 -1.71 -0.54
CA GLY A 73 16.68 -0.43 0.03
C GLY A 73 15.26 -0.45 0.56
N TYR A 74 14.61 0.71 0.48
CA TYR A 74 13.25 0.89 0.99
C TYR A 74 12.21 0.77 -0.11
N ILE A 75 11.05 0.22 0.25
CA ILE A 75 9.83 0.34 -0.53
C ILE A 75 8.82 1.07 0.33
N PHE A 76 8.29 2.17 -0.18
CA PHE A 76 7.26 2.95 0.51
C PHE A 76 5.90 2.58 -0.08
N TYR A 77 4.98 2.19 0.80
CA TYR A 77 3.62 1.83 0.42
C TYR A 77 2.64 2.83 1.00
N GLU A 78 1.70 3.26 0.20
CA GLU A 78 0.61 4.13 0.64
C GLU A 78 -0.71 3.36 0.56
N CYS A 79 -1.54 3.51 1.59
CA CYS A 79 -2.83 2.81 1.67
C CYS A 79 -3.94 3.82 1.43
N LYS A 80 -4.61 3.74 0.29
CA LYS A 80 -5.66 4.67 -0.10
C LYS A 80 -7.04 4.06 0.12
N TYR A 81 -7.68 4.46 1.20
CA TYR A 81 -9.02 4.03 1.57
C TYR A 81 -10.03 5.10 1.14
N LYS A 82 -10.26 5.21 -0.17
CA LYS A 82 -11.15 6.18 -0.79
C LYS A 82 -12.11 5.51 -1.74
N ASP A 83 -13.23 6.16 -2.01
CA ASP A 83 -14.26 5.64 -2.92
C ASP A 83 -13.96 5.88 -4.40
N LYS A 84 -12.87 6.56 -4.71
CA LYS A 84 -12.46 6.84 -6.07
C LYS A 84 -11.19 6.09 -6.43
N ALA A 85 -11.13 5.60 -7.67
CA ALA A 85 -9.89 5.00 -8.20
C ALA A 85 -8.77 6.05 -8.25
N ILE A 86 -7.54 5.58 -8.04
CA ILE A 86 -6.35 6.44 -8.01
C ILE A 86 -5.87 6.68 -9.44
N ASN A 87 -5.55 7.94 -9.75
CA ASN A 87 -4.94 8.33 -11.03
C ASN A 87 -3.43 8.51 -10.88
N ASN A 88 -2.73 8.62 -12.01
CA ASN A 88 -1.28 8.76 -12.01
C ASN A 88 -0.80 10.07 -11.39
N GLN A 89 -1.60 11.12 -11.39
CA GLN A 89 -1.25 12.38 -10.73
C GLN A 89 -1.09 12.19 -9.22
N THR A 90 -1.99 11.44 -8.60
CA THR A 90 -1.91 11.12 -7.18
C THR A 90 -0.65 10.32 -6.88
N ILE A 91 -0.36 9.31 -7.70
CA ILE A 91 0.84 8.50 -7.57
C ILE A 91 2.10 9.36 -7.66
N PHE A 92 2.14 10.26 -8.63
CA PHE A 92 3.29 11.15 -8.83
C PHE A 92 3.55 12.03 -7.62
N LYS A 93 2.51 12.57 -7.00
CA LYS A 93 2.62 13.38 -5.78
C LYS A 93 3.20 12.57 -4.61
N GLU A 94 2.75 11.32 -4.45
CA GLU A 94 3.27 10.45 -3.40
C GLU A 94 4.76 10.17 -3.61
N ILE A 95 5.16 9.92 -4.84
CA ILE A 95 6.57 9.69 -5.19
C ILE A 95 7.42 10.92 -4.85
N GLN A 96 6.93 12.11 -5.13
CA GLN A 96 7.65 13.35 -4.79
C GLN A 96 7.85 13.49 -3.28
N GLN A 97 6.83 13.13 -2.49
CA GLN A 97 6.95 13.15 -1.03
C GLN A 97 8.00 12.16 -0.54
N VAL A 98 8.01 10.96 -1.10
CA VAL A 98 9.01 9.95 -0.74
C VAL A 98 10.41 10.45 -1.08
N ASN A 99 10.60 11.05 -2.24
CA ASN A 99 11.90 11.55 -2.66
C ASN A 99 12.42 12.64 -1.73
N SER A 100 11.53 13.41 -1.09
CA SER A 100 11.91 14.44 -0.14
C SER A 100 12.50 13.89 1.16
N THR A 101 12.33 12.60 1.45
CA THR A 101 12.90 11.98 2.67
C THR A 101 14.41 11.75 2.58
N GLY A 102 14.97 11.69 1.38
CA GLY A 102 16.38 11.37 1.17
C GLY A 102 16.71 9.90 1.36
N LEU A 103 15.74 9.05 1.63
CA LEU A 103 15.98 7.61 1.79
C LEU A 103 16.13 6.93 0.44
N ASN A 104 16.87 5.81 0.44
CA ASN A 104 17.06 5.00 -0.78
C ASN A 104 15.82 4.16 -1.06
N CYS A 105 14.83 4.78 -1.68
CA CYS A 105 13.59 4.13 -2.08
C CYS A 105 13.70 3.69 -3.54
N TYR A 106 13.73 2.39 -3.78
CA TYR A 106 13.90 1.85 -5.13
C TYR A 106 12.59 1.43 -5.79
N LYS A 107 11.52 1.30 -5.01
CA LYS A 107 10.17 1.00 -5.51
C LYS A 107 9.12 1.71 -4.65
N TYR A 108 7.95 1.91 -5.25
CA TYR A 108 6.79 2.50 -4.58
C TYR A 108 5.63 1.54 -4.70
N GLY A 109 4.81 1.45 -3.68
CA GLY A 109 3.63 0.62 -3.69
C GLY A 109 2.40 1.38 -3.25
N LEU A 110 1.25 1.02 -3.82
CA LEU A 110 -0.03 1.59 -3.44
C LEU A 110 -1.05 0.50 -3.30
N PHE A 111 -1.77 0.54 -2.19
CA PHE A 111 -2.97 -0.26 -1.98
C PHE A 111 -4.16 0.66 -2.16
N SER A 112 -5.07 0.33 -3.05
CA SER A 112 -6.25 1.13 -3.30
C SER A 112 -7.51 0.32 -3.12
N LYS A 113 -8.39 0.75 -2.22
CA LYS A 113 -9.71 0.15 -2.01
C LYS A 113 -10.53 0.16 -3.29
N SER A 114 -10.49 1.25 -4.03
CA SER A 114 -11.30 1.45 -5.24
C SER A 114 -10.53 1.25 -6.54
N GLY A 115 -9.29 0.75 -6.45
CA GLY A 115 -8.48 0.42 -7.61
C GLY A 115 -7.77 1.62 -8.23
N PHE A 116 -7.39 1.45 -9.49
CA PHE A 116 -6.58 2.42 -10.22
C PHE A 116 -7.22 2.71 -11.57
N ILE A 117 -7.10 3.96 -12.04
CA ILE A 117 -7.62 4.35 -13.35
C ILE A 117 -6.78 3.74 -14.46
N GLU A 118 -5.46 3.66 -14.24
CA GLU A 118 -4.53 3.16 -15.25
C GLU A 118 -3.37 2.42 -14.61
N LYS A 119 -2.68 1.61 -15.40
CA LYS A 119 -1.49 0.89 -14.96
C LYS A 119 -0.29 1.82 -14.96
N SER A 120 0.50 1.79 -13.88
CA SER A 120 1.71 2.59 -13.74
C SER A 120 2.96 1.85 -14.22
N ASP A 121 4.12 2.49 -14.09
CA ASP A 121 5.42 1.94 -14.44
C ASP A 121 5.77 0.70 -13.61
N ASP A 122 6.71 -0.09 -14.08
CA ASP A 122 7.13 -1.35 -13.43
C ASP A 122 7.69 -1.16 -12.02
N ASN A 123 8.26 0.02 -11.72
CA ASN A 123 8.76 0.31 -10.37
C ASN A 123 7.67 0.77 -9.40
N ILE A 124 6.42 0.79 -9.84
CA ILE A 124 5.26 1.14 -9.01
C ILE A 124 4.38 -0.10 -8.89
N ILE A 125 4.24 -0.59 -7.67
CA ILE A 125 3.43 -1.78 -7.38
C ILE A 125 2.02 -1.32 -7.05
N GLN A 126 1.03 -1.86 -7.75
CA GLN A 126 -0.37 -1.52 -7.53
C GLN A 126 -1.12 -2.74 -7.00
N TYR A 127 -1.63 -2.62 -5.79
CA TYR A 127 -2.46 -3.64 -5.17
C TYR A 127 -3.90 -3.15 -5.06
N THR A 128 -4.82 -4.00 -5.43
CA THR A 128 -6.26 -3.73 -5.28
C THR A 128 -6.82 -4.48 -4.09
N LEU A 129 -8.07 -4.20 -3.75
CA LEU A 129 -8.77 -4.92 -2.69
C LEU A 129 -8.81 -6.43 -2.98
N GLU A 130 -8.96 -6.79 -4.24
CA GLU A 130 -8.98 -8.19 -4.66
C GLU A 130 -7.66 -8.90 -4.37
N ASP A 131 -6.53 -8.23 -4.54
CA ASP A 131 -5.22 -8.80 -4.27
C ASP A 131 -5.06 -9.20 -2.80
N LEU A 132 -5.67 -8.46 -1.89
CA LEU A 132 -5.57 -8.73 -0.45
C LEU A 132 -6.22 -10.06 -0.05
N TYR A 133 -7.02 -10.64 -0.94
CA TYR A 133 -7.71 -11.90 -0.69
C TYR A 133 -7.04 -13.11 -1.29
N ARG A 134 -5.99 -12.93 -1.99
CA ARG A 134 -5.31 -14.05 -2.67
C ARG A 134 -4.20 -14.69 -1.88
#